data_fc0e9e3735b2806aec177adac889fac9
#
_entry.id   fc0e9e3735b2806aec177adac889fac9
#
_cell.length_a   1.000
_cell.length_b   1.000
_cell.length_c   1.000
_cell.angle_alpha   90.00
_cell.angle_beta   90.00
_cell.angle_gamma   90.00
#
_symmetry.space_group_name_H-M   'P 1'
#
loop_
_entity.id
_entity.type
_entity.pdbx_description
1 polymer ?
#
loop_
_entity_poly.entity_id
_entity_poly.type
_entity_poly.pdbx_seq_one_letter_code
_entity_poly.pdbx_strand_id
1 'polypeptide(L)'
;MSEQPVRQPNNRPSASTIARRKALRRKRMIKKRLILGGMIAAVILVIVLLIVLLVNIFGVTFAEETTLTVKSDGSIVMDEVEDFDKSIYDESELEKYTQDLVDEYNEHGNVGKVKFKKAKVKDGKAYLRMEYSDYNAYKLFTGNELFVGTVGEAKAAGYDFQDTFSKVSEAKKSEAVSVEDVTADDAKKVILIRANEHVVSPKDIKIISDACTTIVKKDEVAIAQPDGNKDATVLTTIIYE
;
A
#
# COMPACT_ATOMS: atom_id res chain seq x y z
N MET A 1 -3.20 41.07 95.38
CA MET A 1 -3.88 40.11 94.47
C MET A 1 -3.27 40.19 93.13
N SER A 2 -2.41 39.22 92.79
CA SER A 2 -1.72 39.20 91.52
C SER A 2 -2.43 38.20 90.62
N GLU A 3 -3.01 38.72 89.54
CA GLU A 3 -3.60 37.88 88.42
C GLU A 3 -2.52 37.21 87.64
N GLN A 4 -2.60 35.88 87.55
CA GLN A 4 -1.74 35.10 86.67
C GLN A 4 -2.33 35.10 85.24
N PRO A 5 -1.51 35.28 84.21
CA PRO A 5 -2.02 35.23 82.85
C PRO A 5 -2.33 33.77 82.42
N VAL A 6 -3.56 33.59 81.91
CA VAL A 6 -4.07 32.32 81.38
C VAL A 6 -3.24 31.99 80.08
N ARG A 7 -2.46 30.90 80.12
CA ARG A 7 -1.79 30.36 78.97
C ARG A 7 -2.79 29.77 77.97
N GLN A 8 -2.92 30.39 76.81
CA GLN A 8 -3.69 29.81 75.71
C GLN A 8 -3.03 28.50 75.22
N PRO A 9 -3.80 27.45 74.98
CA PRO A 9 -3.25 26.19 74.48
C PRO A 9 -2.68 26.38 73.07
N ASN A 10 -1.44 26.00 72.89
CA ASN A 10 -0.70 26.10 71.63
C ASN A 10 -1.22 25.07 70.61
N ASN A 11 -2.17 25.48 69.77
CA ASN A 11 -2.92 24.64 68.82
C ASN A 11 -2.13 24.34 67.53
N ARG A 12 -0.76 24.20 67.64
CA ARG A 12 0.06 23.81 66.53
C ARG A 12 -0.08 22.31 66.26
N PRO A 13 -0.51 21.90 65.00
CA PRO A 13 -0.66 20.49 64.71
C PRO A 13 0.68 19.78 64.83
N SER A 14 0.69 18.57 65.39
CA SER A 14 1.93 17.79 65.61
C SER A 14 2.58 17.42 64.25
N ALA A 15 3.89 17.24 64.23
CA ALA A 15 4.64 16.87 63.02
C ALA A 15 4.10 15.61 62.36
N SER A 16 3.57 14.67 63.16
CA SER A 16 2.94 13.44 62.65
C SER A 16 1.61 13.72 61.89
N THR A 17 0.84 14.68 62.36
CA THR A 17 -0.41 15.09 61.69
C THR A 17 -0.16 15.81 60.38
N ILE A 18 0.90 16.62 60.30
CA ILE A 18 1.34 17.30 59.09
C ILE A 18 1.85 16.26 58.06
N ALA A 19 2.67 15.29 58.46
CA ALA A 19 3.18 14.22 57.63
C ALA A 19 2.05 13.36 57.07
N ARG A 20 1.05 13.00 57.91
CA ARG A 20 -0.14 12.21 57.48
C ARG A 20 -0.98 12.96 56.43
N ARG A 21 -1.18 14.26 56.62
CA ARG A 21 -1.90 15.13 55.67
C ARG A 21 -1.12 15.26 54.33
N LYS A 22 0.21 15.40 54.35
CA LYS A 22 1.04 15.40 53.14
C LYS A 22 0.97 14.07 52.40
N ALA A 23 1.04 12.94 53.09
CA ALA A 23 0.93 11.61 52.47
C ALA A 23 -0.45 11.39 51.81
N LEU A 24 -1.53 11.79 52.45
CA LEU A 24 -2.89 11.71 51.89
C LEU A 24 -3.07 12.62 50.68
N ARG A 25 -2.50 13.83 50.69
CA ARG A 25 -2.50 14.72 49.51
C ARG A 25 -1.70 14.12 48.34
N ARG A 26 -0.52 13.54 48.59
CA ARG A 26 0.27 12.83 47.56
C ARG A 26 -0.51 11.66 46.94
N LYS A 27 -1.14 10.80 47.76
CA LYS A 27 -1.94 9.67 47.24
C LYS A 27 -3.12 10.16 46.38
N ARG A 28 -3.82 11.23 46.79
CA ARG A 28 -4.92 11.82 46.01
C ARG A 28 -4.42 12.42 44.67
N MET A 29 -3.24 13.06 44.65
CA MET A 29 -2.66 13.63 43.45
C MET A 29 -2.21 12.53 42.49
N ILE A 30 -1.61 11.45 42.98
CA ILE A 30 -1.20 10.29 42.16
C ILE A 30 -2.44 9.61 41.55
N LYS A 31 -3.50 9.39 42.37
CA LYS A 31 -4.75 8.81 41.87
C LYS A 31 -5.43 9.68 40.82
N LYS A 32 -5.46 11.01 40.97
CA LYS A 32 -5.98 11.94 39.96
C LYS A 32 -5.16 11.90 38.67
N ARG A 33 -3.81 11.86 38.77
CA ARG A 33 -2.92 11.76 37.59
C ARG A 33 -3.07 10.43 36.84
N LEU A 34 -3.24 9.31 37.57
CA LEU A 34 -3.54 8.01 36.99
C LEU A 34 -4.89 7.96 36.27
N ILE A 35 -5.93 8.53 36.88
CA ILE A 35 -7.25 8.61 36.24
C ILE A 35 -7.21 9.51 35.01
N LEU A 36 -6.55 10.68 35.09
CA LEU A 36 -6.41 11.57 33.92
C LEU A 36 -5.59 10.94 32.83
N GLY A 37 -4.47 10.27 33.15
CA GLY A 37 -3.66 9.54 32.19
C GLY A 37 -4.43 8.39 31.52
N GLY A 38 -5.22 7.65 32.28
CA GLY A 38 -6.09 6.58 31.77
C GLY A 38 -7.18 7.13 30.83
N MET A 39 -7.79 8.28 31.15
CA MET A 39 -8.76 8.91 30.26
C MET A 39 -8.14 9.38 28.95
N ILE A 40 -6.94 9.98 29.00
CA ILE A 40 -6.22 10.42 27.80
C ILE A 40 -5.87 9.20 26.93
N ALA A 41 -5.36 8.12 27.52
CA ALA A 41 -5.05 6.89 26.80
C ALA A 41 -6.29 6.27 26.14
N ALA A 42 -7.44 6.26 26.83
CA ALA A 42 -8.70 5.78 26.28
C ALA A 42 -9.19 6.63 25.09
N VAL A 43 -9.07 7.96 25.19
CA VAL A 43 -9.42 8.86 24.07
C VAL A 43 -8.52 8.63 22.86
N ILE A 44 -7.20 8.48 23.06
CA ILE A 44 -6.25 8.18 21.97
C ILE A 44 -6.62 6.84 21.32
N LEU A 45 -6.93 5.82 22.10
CA LEU A 45 -7.33 4.51 21.59
C LEU A 45 -8.60 4.61 20.72
N VAL A 46 -9.60 5.35 21.16
CA VAL A 46 -10.84 5.59 20.39
C VAL A 46 -10.54 6.33 19.10
N ILE A 47 -9.68 7.35 19.13
CA ILE A 47 -9.28 8.08 17.91
C ILE A 47 -8.55 7.15 16.93
N VAL A 48 -7.62 6.32 17.40
CA VAL A 48 -6.92 5.34 16.56
C VAL A 48 -7.90 4.35 15.95
N LEU A 49 -8.84 3.81 16.74
CA LEU A 49 -9.88 2.91 16.23
C LEU A 49 -10.77 3.59 15.18
N LEU A 50 -11.15 4.86 15.40
CA LEU A 50 -11.90 5.63 14.41
C LEU A 50 -11.11 5.87 13.13
N ILE A 51 -9.82 6.18 13.22
CA ILE A 51 -8.96 6.35 12.05
C ILE A 51 -8.85 5.04 11.29
N VAL A 52 -8.61 3.91 11.96
CA VAL A 52 -8.57 2.58 11.33
C VAL A 52 -9.89 2.24 10.66
N LEU A 53 -11.02 2.55 11.32
CA LEU A 53 -12.35 2.31 10.76
C LEU A 53 -12.63 3.22 9.56
N LEU A 54 -12.24 4.49 9.61
CA LEU A 54 -12.36 5.42 8.49
C LEU A 54 -11.47 5.00 7.31
N VAL A 55 -10.23 4.56 7.56
CA VAL A 55 -9.35 4.05 6.52
C VAL A 55 -9.93 2.78 5.89
N ASN A 56 -10.54 1.88 6.65
CA ASN A 56 -11.18 0.69 6.10
C ASN A 56 -12.47 0.99 5.32
N ILE A 57 -13.23 2.02 5.72
CA ILE A 57 -14.49 2.37 5.05
C ILE A 57 -14.27 3.28 3.83
N PHE A 58 -13.34 4.25 3.95
CA PHE A 58 -13.11 5.28 2.93
C PHE A 58 -11.75 5.18 2.24
N GLY A 59 -10.82 4.35 2.75
CA GLY A 59 -9.40 4.39 2.41
C GLY A 59 -8.98 3.62 1.17
N VAL A 60 -9.89 2.92 0.49
CA VAL A 60 -9.56 2.25 -0.77
C VAL A 60 -10.18 3.05 -1.91
N THR A 61 -9.43 4.01 -2.44
CA THR A 61 -9.74 4.64 -3.72
C THR A 61 -9.22 3.72 -4.80
N PHE A 62 -10.09 3.18 -5.64
CA PHE A 62 -9.70 2.43 -6.81
C PHE A 62 -9.12 3.35 -7.88
N ALA A 63 -8.24 2.81 -8.72
CA ALA A 63 -7.87 3.47 -9.95
C ALA A 63 -9.10 3.62 -10.89
N GLU A 64 -9.07 4.59 -11.79
CA GLU A 64 -10.15 4.79 -12.77
C GLU A 64 -10.03 3.79 -13.94
N GLU A 65 -8.82 3.30 -14.20
CA GLU A 65 -8.47 2.33 -15.22
C GLU A 65 -7.66 1.19 -14.61
N THR A 66 -7.66 0.03 -15.24
CA THR A 66 -6.88 -1.12 -14.80
C THR A 66 -5.43 -0.75 -14.60
N THR A 67 -4.93 -0.93 -13.37
CA THR A 67 -3.62 -0.42 -12.94
C THR A 67 -2.87 -1.43 -12.10
N LEU A 68 -1.68 -1.80 -12.54
CA LEU A 68 -0.73 -2.60 -11.77
C LEU A 68 0.29 -1.68 -11.09
N THR A 69 0.40 -1.76 -9.77
CA THR A 69 1.36 -1.00 -8.99
C THR A 69 2.41 -1.92 -8.39
N VAL A 70 3.67 -1.72 -8.76
CA VAL A 70 4.83 -2.36 -8.10
C VAL A 70 5.25 -1.52 -6.93
N LYS A 71 5.27 -2.09 -5.72
CA LYS A 71 5.71 -1.37 -4.52
C LYS A 71 7.22 -1.52 -4.27
N SER A 72 7.77 -0.64 -3.44
CA SER A 72 9.21 -0.64 -3.11
C SER A 72 9.67 -1.90 -2.38
N ASP A 73 8.76 -2.63 -1.73
CA ASP A 73 9.03 -3.91 -1.07
C ASP A 73 8.90 -5.12 -2.00
N GLY A 74 8.60 -4.89 -3.29
CA GLY A 74 8.40 -5.93 -4.31
C GLY A 74 6.99 -6.51 -4.36
N SER A 75 6.09 -6.11 -3.47
CA SER A 75 4.68 -6.51 -3.54
C SER A 75 3.97 -5.82 -4.72
N ILE A 76 2.93 -6.47 -5.23
CA ILE A 76 2.14 -5.98 -6.36
C ILE A 76 0.73 -5.68 -5.88
N VAL A 77 0.20 -4.54 -6.28
CA VAL A 77 -1.23 -4.22 -6.14
C VAL A 77 -1.83 -4.09 -7.54
N MET A 78 -2.90 -4.82 -7.78
CA MET A 78 -3.68 -4.74 -8.99
C MET A 78 -5.05 -4.14 -8.70
N ASP A 79 -5.35 -3.03 -9.34
CA ASP A 79 -6.69 -2.48 -9.46
C ASP A 79 -7.23 -2.86 -10.84
N GLU A 80 -8.13 -3.81 -10.89
CA GLU A 80 -8.80 -4.23 -12.12
C GLU A 80 -10.11 -3.46 -12.27
N VAL A 81 -10.37 -2.94 -13.46
CA VAL A 81 -11.57 -2.17 -13.80
C VAL A 81 -12.15 -2.74 -15.09
N GLU A 82 -13.30 -3.39 -14.99
CA GLU A 82 -13.95 -4.05 -16.09
C GLU A 82 -15.43 -3.64 -16.21
N ASP A 83 -15.99 -3.73 -17.42
CA ASP A 83 -17.41 -3.55 -17.62
C ASP A 83 -18.18 -4.67 -16.92
N PHE A 84 -19.26 -4.33 -16.21
CA PHE A 84 -19.98 -5.25 -15.36
C PHE A 84 -21.49 -5.16 -15.57
N ASP A 85 -22.10 -6.28 -15.98
CA ASP A 85 -23.53 -6.37 -16.14
C ASP A 85 -24.22 -6.82 -14.85
N LYS A 86 -24.80 -5.86 -14.13
CA LYS A 86 -25.55 -6.10 -12.88
C LYS A 86 -26.83 -6.94 -13.07
N SER A 87 -27.28 -7.16 -14.30
CA SER A 87 -28.43 -8.03 -14.55
C SER A 87 -28.10 -9.52 -14.41
N ILE A 88 -26.81 -9.86 -14.43
CA ILE A 88 -26.32 -11.24 -14.39
C ILE A 88 -25.73 -11.58 -13.03
N TYR A 89 -24.95 -10.66 -12.44
CA TYR A 89 -24.22 -10.86 -11.18
C TYR A 89 -24.37 -9.68 -10.24
N ASP A 90 -24.20 -9.90 -8.94
CA ASP A 90 -24.12 -8.85 -7.95
C ASP A 90 -22.70 -8.70 -7.32
N GLU A 91 -22.49 -7.63 -6.56
CA GLU A 91 -21.20 -7.33 -5.93
C GLU A 91 -20.80 -8.41 -4.90
N SER A 92 -21.77 -9.00 -4.19
CA SER A 92 -21.48 -10.00 -3.17
C SER A 92 -21.08 -11.35 -3.78
N GLU A 93 -21.63 -11.68 -4.94
CA GLU A 93 -21.22 -12.87 -5.70
C GLU A 93 -19.80 -12.71 -6.24
N LEU A 94 -19.45 -11.52 -6.76
CA LEU A 94 -18.11 -11.20 -7.21
C LEU A 94 -17.08 -11.27 -6.05
N GLU A 95 -17.39 -10.68 -4.90
CA GLU A 95 -16.55 -10.75 -3.72
C GLU A 95 -16.33 -12.19 -3.27
N LYS A 96 -17.41 -12.96 -3.15
CA LYS A 96 -17.32 -14.36 -2.72
C LYS A 96 -16.50 -15.19 -3.70
N TYR A 97 -16.78 -15.09 -4.99
CA TYR A 97 -16.05 -15.84 -6.01
C TYR A 97 -14.56 -15.51 -5.99
N THR A 98 -14.21 -14.23 -5.90
CA THR A 98 -12.81 -13.79 -5.82
C THR A 98 -12.12 -14.29 -4.55
N GLN A 99 -12.81 -14.25 -3.40
CA GLN A 99 -12.26 -14.76 -2.15
C GLN A 99 -12.04 -16.28 -2.21
N ASP A 100 -12.98 -17.03 -2.75
CA ASP A 100 -12.87 -18.49 -2.91
C ASP A 100 -11.64 -18.84 -3.78
N LEU A 101 -11.38 -18.13 -4.89
CA LEU A 101 -10.19 -18.31 -5.74
C LEU A 101 -8.88 -18.00 -4.99
N VAL A 102 -8.87 -16.93 -4.20
CA VAL A 102 -7.70 -16.55 -3.39
C VAL A 102 -7.41 -17.59 -2.31
N ASP A 103 -8.44 -18.10 -1.65
CA ASP A 103 -8.31 -19.11 -0.61
C ASP A 103 -7.79 -20.41 -1.23
N GLU A 104 -8.35 -20.86 -2.36
CA GLU A 104 -7.87 -22.03 -3.11
C GLU A 104 -6.39 -21.89 -3.49
N TYR A 105 -5.99 -20.76 -4.07
CA TYR A 105 -4.59 -20.50 -4.41
C TYR A 105 -3.67 -20.60 -3.20
N ASN A 106 -4.04 -19.98 -2.09
CA ASN A 106 -3.24 -19.93 -0.88
C ASN A 106 -3.15 -21.27 -0.14
N GLU A 107 -4.17 -22.13 -0.25
CA GLU A 107 -4.23 -23.48 0.35
C GLU A 107 -3.36 -24.50 -0.40
N HIS A 108 -3.24 -24.37 -1.72
CA HIS A 108 -2.43 -25.29 -2.53
C HIS A 108 -0.91 -25.15 -2.36
N GLY A 109 -0.45 -24.28 -1.45
CA GLY A 109 0.97 -24.11 -1.13
C GLY A 109 1.78 -23.47 -2.26
N ASN A 110 1.15 -22.71 -3.12
CA ASN A 110 1.79 -21.97 -4.20
C ASN A 110 2.85 -20.97 -3.68
N VAL A 111 3.81 -20.63 -4.55
CA VAL A 111 4.84 -19.63 -4.24
C VAL A 111 4.20 -18.27 -4.04
N GLY A 112 4.51 -17.64 -2.90
CA GLY A 112 3.96 -16.34 -2.53
C GLY A 112 2.52 -16.43 -1.98
N LYS A 113 1.92 -15.28 -1.77
CA LYS A 113 0.56 -15.14 -1.23
C LYS A 113 -0.23 -14.11 -2.02
N VAL A 114 -1.52 -14.38 -2.19
CA VAL A 114 -2.50 -13.49 -2.80
C VAL A 114 -3.51 -13.07 -1.74
N LYS A 115 -3.95 -11.81 -1.78
CA LYS A 115 -4.97 -11.27 -0.90
C LYS A 115 -6.01 -10.52 -1.71
N PHE A 116 -7.26 -10.90 -1.57
CA PHE A 116 -8.37 -10.06 -1.96
C PHE A 116 -8.51 -8.91 -0.96
N LYS A 117 -8.62 -7.68 -1.45
CA LYS A 117 -8.71 -6.48 -0.61
C LYS A 117 -10.09 -5.89 -0.62
N LYS A 118 -10.69 -5.74 -1.79
CA LYS A 118 -12.01 -5.14 -1.95
C LYS A 118 -12.53 -5.31 -3.36
N ALA A 119 -13.84 -5.50 -3.50
CA ALA A 119 -14.58 -5.26 -4.74
C ALA A 119 -15.57 -4.10 -4.57
N LYS A 120 -16.00 -3.52 -5.66
CA LYS A 120 -17.06 -2.54 -5.73
C LYS A 120 -17.67 -2.56 -7.12
N VAL A 121 -18.98 -2.50 -7.20
CA VAL A 121 -19.70 -2.36 -8.47
C VAL A 121 -20.41 -1.01 -8.51
N LYS A 122 -19.98 -0.15 -9.45
CA LYS A 122 -20.53 1.20 -9.60
C LYS A 122 -20.57 1.61 -11.08
N ASP A 123 -21.65 2.27 -11.51
CA ASP A 123 -21.80 2.87 -12.84
C ASP A 123 -21.54 1.90 -14.00
N GLY A 124 -21.95 0.61 -13.85
CA GLY A 124 -21.77 -0.43 -14.87
C GLY A 124 -20.35 -0.98 -14.95
N LYS A 125 -19.50 -0.70 -13.96
CA LYS A 125 -18.14 -1.23 -13.84
C LYS A 125 -17.96 -1.99 -12.54
N ALA A 126 -17.17 -3.07 -12.59
CA ALA A 126 -16.59 -3.74 -11.44
C ALA A 126 -15.18 -3.19 -11.20
N TYR A 127 -14.88 -2.93 -9.95
CA TYR A 127 -13.59 -2.53 -9.44
C TYR A 127 -13.12 -3.60 -8.47
N LEU A 128 -11.97 -4.19 -8.73
CA LEU A 128 -11.42 -5.28 -7.93
C LEU A 128 -9.99 -4.93 -7.53
N ARG A 129 -9.70 -4.93 -6.22
CA ARG A 129 -8.32 -4.76 -5.73
C ARG A 129 -7.77 -6.04 -5.15
N MET A 130 -6.66 -6.45 -5.74
CA MET A 130 -5.87 -7.61 -5.33
C MET A 130 -4.48 -7.17 -4.87
N GLU A 131 -3.88 -7.92 -3.97
CA GLU A 131 -2.51 -7.71 -3.50
C GLU A 131 -1.75 -9.04 -3.55
N TYR A 132 -0.58 -9.01 -4.19
CA TYR A 132 0.30 -10.17 -4.36
C TYR A 132 1.60 -9.93 -3.61
N SER A 133 2.13 -10.94 -2.94
CA SER A 133 3.38 -10.81 -2.17
C SER A 133 4.57 -10.45 -3.04
N ASP A 134 4.56 -10.86 -4.31
CA ASP A 134 5.61 -10.64 -5.30
C ASP A 134 5.08 -10.93 -6.73
N TYR A 135 5.94 -10.71 -7.74
CA TYR A 135 5.59 -10.93 -9.13
C TYR A 135 5.35 -12.42 -9.48
N ASN A 136 5.94 -13.38 -8.74
CA ASN A 136 5.68 -14.79 -8.99
C ASN A 136 4.27 -15.17 -8.56
N ALA A 137 3.81 -14.66 -7.39
CA ALA A 137 2.43 -14.84 -6.96
C ALA A 137 1.45 -14.25 -7.98
N TYR A 138 1.74 -13.07 -8.54
CA TYR A 138 0.94 -12.47 -9.61
C TYR A 138 0.90 -13.37 -10.86
N LYS A 139 2.05 -13.80 -11.39
CA LYS A 139 2.13 -14.68 -12.57
C LYS A 139 1.37 -15.99 -12.39
N LEU A 140 1.55 -16.64 -11.26
CA LEU A 140 0.91 -17.92 -10.97
C LEU A 140 -0.60 -17.81 -10.80
N PHE A 141 -1.06 -16.72 -10.21
CA PHE A 141 -2.48 -16.51 -9.98
C PHE A 141 -3.22 -16.06 -11.24
N THR A 142 -2.66 -15.10 -11.98
CA THR A 142 -3.31 -14.48 -13.15
C THR A 142 -2.98 -15.17 -14.47
N GLY A 143 -1.86 -15.88 -14.54
CA GLY A 143 -1.29 -16.39 -15.80
C GLY A 143 -0.59 -15.33 -16.66
N ASN A 144 -0.58 -14.06 -16.24
CA ASN A 144 0.01 -12.96 -16.98
C ASN A 144 1.52 -12.86 -16.78
N GLU A 145 2.25 -12.43 -17.82
CA GLU A 145 3.70 -12.27 -17.76
C GLU A 145 4.09 -11.00 -17.00
N LEU A 146 4.80 -11.17 -15.89
CA LEU A 146 5.38 -10.09 -15.10
C LEU A 146 6.72 -10.55 -14.54
N PHE A 147 7.73 -9.70 -14.62
CA PHE A 147 9.01 -9.85 -13.93
C PHE A 147 9.37 -8.52 -13.25
N VAL A 148 9.83 -8.58 -12.02
CA VAL A 148 10.34 -7.43 -11.28
C VAL A 148 11.66 -7.81 -10.64
N GLY A 149 12.73 -7.09 -10.99
CA GLY A 149 14.06 -7.41 -10.50
C GLY A 149 15.11 -6.43 -11.03
N THR A 150 16.28 -6.97 -11.33
CA THR A 150 17.36 -6.24 -12.00
C THR A 150 17.51 -6.69 -13.44
N VAL A 151 18.19 -5.89 -14.26
CA VAL A 151 18.54 -6.24 -15.65
C VAL A 151 19.33 -7.54 -15.71
N GLY A 152 20.30 -7.73 -14.80
CA GLY A 152 21.08 -8.97 -14.73
C GLY A 152 20.23 -10.19 -14.37
N GLU A 153 19.30 -10.07 -13.42
CA GLU A 153 18.35 -11.13 -13.07
C GLU A 153 17.41 -11.46 -14.23
N ALA A 154 16.93 -10.44 -14.96
CA ALA A 154 16.10 -10.63 -16.14
C ALA A 154 16.83 -11.40 -17.25
N LYS A 155 18.09 -11.04 -17.56
CA LYS A 155 18.94 -11.78 -18.49
C LYS A 155 19.13 -13.24 -18.05
N ALA A 156 19.41 -13.46 -16.76
CA ALA A 156 19.57 -14.82 -16.20
C ALA A 156 18.28 -15.65 -16.29
N ALA A 157 17.11 -14.99 -16.21
CA ALA A 157 15.80 -15.60 -16.40
C ALA A 157 15.43 -15.84 -17.87
N GLY A 158 16.30 -15.44 -18.82
CA GLY A 158 16.11 -15.66 -20.27
C GLY A 158 15.30 -14.58 -20.97
N TYR A 159 15.07 -13.43 -20.34
CA TYR A 159 14.43 -12.29 -21.00
C TYR A 159 15.39 -11.62 -22.00
N ASP A 160 14.85 -11.28 -23.15
CA ASP A 160 15.57 -10.62 -24.24
C ASP A 160 15.10 -9.16 -24.35
N PHE A 161 16.05 -8.26 -24.50
CA PHE A 161 15.80 -6.81 -24.60
C PHE A 161 15.88 -6.39 -26.07
N GLN A 162 14.94 -6.87 -26.88
CA GLN A 162 14.90 -6.59 -28.36
C GLN A 162 13.77 -5.57 -28.65
N ASP A 163 13.93 -4.32 -28.22
CA ASP A 163 12.98 -3.25 -28.49
C ASP A 163 13.72 -1.95 -28.84
N THR A 164 12.98 -0.95 -29.24
CA THR A 164 13.43 0.45 -29.25
C THR A 164 13.09 1.08 -27.92
N PHE A 165 14.00 1.88 -27.41
CA PHE A 165 13.88 2.47 -26.08
C PHE A 165 14.04 3.98 -26.13
N SER A 166 13.31 4.67 -25.26
CA SER A 166 13.46 6.09 -25.01
C SER A 166 13.78 6.37 -23.55
N LYS A 167 14.61 7.39 -23.30
CA LYS A 167 14.72 8.01 -21.97
C LYS A 167 13.40 8.68 -21.61
N VAL A 168 13.12 8.72 -20.31
CA VAL A 168 11.99 9.45 -19.76
C VAL A 168 12.52 10.64 -18.96
N SER A 169 12.10 11.82 -19.33
CA SER A 169 12.40 13.08 -18.63
C SER A 169 11.15 13.93 -18.56
N GLU A 170 10.89 14.54 -17.39
CA GLU A 170 9.71 15.39 -17.15
C GLU A 170 8.37 14.75 -17.56
N ALA A 171 8.22 13.45 -17.27
CA ALA A 171 7.07 12.62 -17.65
C ALA A 171 6.82 12.58 -19.17
N LYS A 172 7.88 12.57 -19.97
CA LYS A 172 7.80 12.44 -21.44
C LYS A 172 8.95 11.58 -21.95
N LYS A 173 8.70 10.87 -23.05
CA LYS A 173 9.77 10.24 -23.84
C LYS A 173 10.63 11.33 -24.46
N SER A 174 11.93 11.11 -24.47
CA SER A 174 12.91 12.07 -25.01
C SER A 174 13.85 11.41 -26.00
N GLU A 175 15.09 11.15 -25.64
CA GLU A 175 16.13 10.60 -26.53
C GLU A 175 16.01 9.10 -26.67
N ALA A 176 16.27 8.56 -27.87
CA ALA A 176 16.41 7.14 -28.11
C ALA A 176 17.61 6.56 -27.34
N VAL A 177 17.47 5.34 -26.85
CA VAL A 177 18.49 4.60 -26.09
C VAL A 177 18.77 3.28 -26.78
N SER A 178 20.04 2.90 -26.92
CA SER A 178 20.42 1.61 -27.51
C SER A 178 20.15 0.46 -26.53
N VAL A 179 19.99 -0.75 -27.06
CA VAL A 179 19.85 -1.97 -26.22
C VAL A 179 21.10 -2.16 -25.36
N GLU A 180 22.28 -1.85 -25.91
CA GLU A 180 23.55 -1.92 -25.19
C GLU A 180 23.55 -1.02 -23.95
N ASP A 181 23.05 0.23 -24.07
CA ASP A 181 22.99 1.19 -22.96
C ASP A 181 21.94 0.78 -21.91
N VAL A 182 20.82 0.20 -22.34
CA VAL A 182 19.80 -0.36 -21.43
C VAL A 182 20.39 -1.48 -20.59
N THR A 183 21.16 -2.36 -21.23
CA THR A 183 21.68 -3.62 -20.67
C THR A 183 23.10 -3.53 -20.12
N ALA A 184 23.77 -2.37 -20.22
CA ALA A 184 25.15 -2.17 -19.76
C ALA A 184 25.34 -2.33 -18.26
N ASP A 185 24.32 -2.00 -17.47
CA ASP A 185 24.37 -2.07 -16.01
C ASP A 185 23.36 -3.10 -15.50
N ASP A 186 23.86 -4.26 -15.07
CA ASP A 186 23.08 -5.37 -14.55
C ASP A 186 22.35 -5.02 -13.22
N ALA A 187 22.74 -3.97 -12.51
CA ALA A 187 22.12 -3.55 -11.27
C ALA A 187 20.87 -2.67 -11.44
N LYS A 188 20.64 -2.12 -12.66
CA LYS A 188 19.44 -1.31 -12.94
C LYS A 188 18.17 -2.10 -12.62
N LYS A 189 17.20 -1.44 -12.00
CA LYS A 189 15.89 -2.03 -11.70
C LYS A 189 14.99 -2.04 -12.92
N VAL A 190 14.31 -3.17 -13.13
CA VAL A 190 13.46 -3.38 -14.30
C VAL A 190 12.12 -4.03 -13.92
N ILE A 191 11.08 -3.59 -14.61
CA ILE A 191 9.79 -4.29 -14.73
C ILE A 191 9.66 -4.72 -16.18
N LEU A 192 9.38 -6.01 -16.41
CA LEU A 192 9.03 -6.58 -17.71
C LEU A 192 7.60 -7.10 -17.62
N ILE A 193 6.73 -6.66 -18.53
CA ILE A 193 5.30 -6.98 -18.44
C ILE A 193 4.70 -7.13 -19.86
N ARG A 194 3.74 -8.08 -19.99
CA ARG A 194 2.82 -8.15 -21.14
C ARG A 194 1.43 -7.79 -20.63
N ALA A 195 0.98 -6.58 -20.91
CA ALA A 195 -0.29 -6.08 -20.41
C ALA A 195 -0.87 -5.00 -21.32
N ASN A 196 -2.16 -4.73 -21.13
CA ASN A 196 -2.91 -3.60 -21.70
C ASN A 196 -3.49 -2.80 -20.52
N GLU A 197 -2.62 -2.20 -19.72
CA GLU A 197 -3.00 -1.56 -18.47
C GLU A 197 -2.03 -0.45 -18.09
N HIS A 198 -2.37 0.31 -17.09
CA HIS A 198 -1.44 1.24 -16.46
C HIS A 198 -0.47 0.48 -15.56
N VAL A 199 0.79 0.87 -15.58
CA VAL A 199 1.83 0.34 -14.68
C VAL A 199 2.47 1.47 -13.90
N VAL A 200 2.43 1.34 -12.58
CA VAL A 200 3.06 2.28 -11.64
C VAL A 200 4.31 1.61 -11.07
N SER A 201 5.45 2.23 -11.29
CA SER A 201 6.75 1.78 -10.74
C SER A 201 7.00 2.36 -9.35
N PRO A 202 7.88 1.75 -8.52
CA PRO A 202 8.19 2.24 -7.16
C PRO A 202 8.89 3.60 -7.13
N LYS A 203 9.47 4.02 -8.25
CA LYS A 203 10.25 5.25 -8.41
C LYS A 203 10.11 5.79 -9.83
N ASP A 204 10.75 6.92 -10.12
CA ASP A 204 10.71 7.57 -11.44
C ASP A 204 11.20 6.63 -12.55
N ILE A 205 10.44 6.50 -13.63
CA ILE A 205 10.82 5.78 -14.84
C ILE A 205 11.95 6.56 -15.53
N LYS A 206 13.00 5.87 -15.91
CA LYS A 206 14.19 6.45 -16.58
C LYS A 206 14.30 6.06 -18.06
N ILE A 207 13.96 4.80 -18.37
CA ILE A 207 13.97 4.29 -19.74
C ILE A 207 12.75 3.40 -19.92
N ILE A 208 12.16 3.43 -21.10
CA ILE A 208 10.98 2.64 -21.43
C ILE A 208 11.02 2.14 -22.87
N SER A 209 10.43 0.97 -23.12
CA SER A 209 10.09 0.51 -24.47
C SER A 209 9.21 1.52 -25.19
N ASP A 210 9.46 1.74 -26.47
CA ASP A 210 8.68 2.70 -27.27
C ASP A 210 7.34 2.12 -27.73
N ALA A 211 7.30 0.83 -27.99
CA ALA A 211 6.12 0.18 -28.51
C ALA A 211 4.97 0.22 -27.50
N CYS A 212 3.81 0.68 -27.94
CA CYS A 212 2.55 0.64 -27.19
C CYS A 212 2.53 1.40 -25.85
N THR A 213 3.50 2.27 -25.56
CA THR A 213 3.64 2.94 -24.28
C THR A 213 3.45 4.45 -24.35
N THR A 214 2.73 5.01 -23.38
CA THR A 214 2.55 6.45 -23.17
C THR A 214 2.85 6.78 -21.72
N ILE A 215 3.75 7.72 -21.47
CA ILE A 215 4.05 8.18 -20.09
C ILE A 215 2.90 9.04 -19.59
N VAL A 216 2.34 8.66 -18.45
CA VAL A 216 1.23 9.36 -17.78
C VAL A 216 1.76 10.28 -16.68
N LYS A 217 2.66 9.75 -15.85
CA LYS A 217 3.39 10.48 -14.79
C LYS A 217 4.85 10.02 -14.78
N LYS A 218 5.66 10.59 -13.91
CA LYS A 218 7.07 10.21 -13.77
C LYS A 218 7.28 8.73 -13.46
N ASP A 219 6.33 8.15 -12.73
CA ASP A 219 6.33 6.78 -12.22
C ASP A 219 5.21 5.91 -12.82
N GLU A 220 4.43 6.44 -13.77
CA GLU A 220 3.27 5.77 -14.36
C GLU A 220 3.32 5.78 -15.88
N VAL A 221 3.10 4.63 -16.48
CA VAL A 221 2.97 4.42 -17.92
C VAL A 221 1.66 3.72 -18.24
N ALA A 222 0.99 4.14 -19.31
CA ALA A 222 -0.11 3.43 -19.94
C ALA A 222 0.45 2.56 -21.06
N ILE A 223 0.09 1.29 -21.08
CA ILE A 223 0.43 0.31 -22.14
C ILE A 223 -0.86 0.02 -22.89
N ALA A 224 -0.90 0.31 -24.18
CA ALA A 224 -2.08 0.10 -25.02
C ALA A 224 -1.64 -0.54 -26.34
N GLN A 225 -1.99 -1.82 -26.51
CA GLN A 225 -1.71 -2.53 -27.78
C GLN A 225 -2.50 -1.89 -28.92
N PRO A 226 -1.93 -1.85 -30.15
CA PRO A 226 -2.64 -1.40 -31.32
C PRO A 226 -3.88 -2.27 -31.54
N ASP A 227 -4.93 -1.68 -32.10
CA ASP A 227 -6.16 -2.35 -32.55
C ASP A 227 -7.08 -2.88 -31.46
N GLY A 228 -6.89 -2.44 -30.18
CA GLY A 228 -7.75 -2.84 -29.08
C GLY A 228 -7.68 -4.34 -28.75
N ASN A 229 -6.62 -5.02 -29.23
CA ASN A 229 -6.39 -6.42 -28.88
C ASN A 229 -6.16 -6.53 -27.37
N LYS A 230 -7.04 -7.26 -26.68
CA LYS A 230 -6.92 -7.50 -25.23
C LYS A 230 -5.73 -8.43 -24.90
N ASP A 231 -5.28 -9.23 -25.86
CA ASP A 231 -4.16 -10.13 -25.69
C ASP A 231 -2.84 -9.35 -25.87
N ALA A 232 -2.24 -8.96 -24.77
CA ALA A 232 -0.97 -8.25 -24.76
C ALA A 232 0.14 -9.13 -25.34
N THR A 233 0.61 -8.81 -26.56
CA THR A 233 1.64 -9.59 -27.26
C THR A 233 3.04 -9.02 -27.12
N VAL A 234 3.16 -7.71 -26.89
CA VAL A 234 4.44 -7.00 -26.76
C VAL A 234 4.93 -7.02 -25.32
N LEU A 235 6.17 -7.44 -25.11
CA LEU A 235 6.82 -7.33 -23.80
C LEU A 235 7.29 -5.88 -23.59
N THR A 236 6.74 -5.22 -22.62
CA THR A 236 7.14 -3.85 -22.25
C THR A 236 8.25 -3.89 -21.20
N THR A 237 9.31 -3.14 -21.43
CA THR A 237 10.43 -2.94 -20.50
C THR A 237 10.34 -1.57 -19.87
N ILE A 238 10.40 -1.51 -18.53
CA ILE A 238 10.38 -0.27 -17.74
C ILE A 238 11.60 -0.28 -16.83
N ILE A 239 12.56 0.61 -17.05
CA ILE A 239 13.72 0.83 -16.16
C ILE A 239 13.40 2.00 -15.24
N TYR A 240 13.60 1.83 -13.94
CA TYR A 240 13.27 2.84 -12.92
C TYR A 240 14.36 2.96 -11.85
N GLU A 241 14.50 4.17 -11.27
CA GLU A 241 15.49 4.50 -10.24
C GLU A 241 14.94 5.52 -9.22
#